data_a7f1c045563f4fc1ad37b76734c01957
#
_entry.id   a7f1c045563f4fc1ad37b76734c01957
#
_cell.length_a   1.000
_cell.length_b   1.000
_cell.length_c   1.000
_cell.angle_alpha   90.00
_cell.angle_beta   90.00
_cell.angle_gamma   90.00
#
_symmetry.space_group_name_H-M   'P 1'
#
loop_
_entity.id
_entity.type
_entity.pdbx_description
1 polymer ?
#
loop_
_entity_poly.entity_id
_entity_poly.type
_entity_poly.pdbx_seq_one_letter_code
_entity_poly.pdbx_strand_id
1 'polypeptide(L)'
;QASIGNCEISNAGKNCVSLLGGNYKFVHCTLANYYSWDIKQGVALALKNESGEIAYPIINAAFHNCIIAGSSNDEINGSRSDDSSIAFDYLFSHCLINSVEEKNDKIINVTWKKDDNFLLTDKRGEQLFDFQLTPKSAAINIGLSEDAQDFPLDLKGMPRTIDEAPDAGCYEWQEKEEEENE
;
A
#
# COMPACT_ATOMS: atom_id res chain seq x y z
N GLN A 1 -5.33 18.40 4.82
CA GLN A 1 -5.01 17.21 5.60
C GLN A 1 -6.06 16.14 5.35
N ALA A 2 -5.62 14.88 5.15
CA ALA A 2 -6.50 13.72 5.06
C ALA A 2 -5.93 12.55 5.86
N SER A 3 -6.81 11.75 6.48
CA SER A 3 -6.48 10.47 7.10
C SER A 3 -7.34 9.40 6.46
N ILE A 4 -6.70 8.36 5.95
CA ILE A 4 -7.30 7.26 5.22
C ILE A 4 -6.90 5.97 5.92
N GLY A 5 -7.85 5.16 6.29
CA GLY A 5 -7.57 3.90 6.96
C GLY A 5 -8.45 2.77 6.51
N ASN A 6 -7.93 1.56 6.60
CA ASN A 6 -8.65 0.32 6.33
C ASN A 6 -9.36 0.32 4.96
N CYS A 7 -8.64 0.72 3.91
CA CYS A 7 -9.19 0.89 2.56
C CYS A 7 -8.42 0.07 1.53
N GLU A 8 -9.16 -0.50 0.59
CA GLU A 8 -8.61 -0.98 -0.68
C GLU A 8 -8.78 0.10 -1.75
N ILE A 9 -7.69 0.50 -2.41
CA ILE A 9 -7.68 1.44 -3.54
C ILE A 9 -6.93 0.75 -4.67
N SER A 10 -7.65 0.29 -5.68
CA SER A 10 -7.09 -0.63 -6.64
C SER A 10 -7.42 -0.29 -8.10
N ASN A 11 -6.61 -0.82 -9.02
CA ASN A 11 -6.87 -0.92 -10.47
C ASN A 11 -7.22 0.38 -11.19
N ALA A 12 -6.39 1.40 -11.06
CA ALA A 12 -6.51 2.64 -11.79
C ALA A 12 -5.71 2.62 -13.10
N GLY A 13 -6.26 3.14 -14.19
CA GLY A 13 -5.57 3.28 -15.48
C GLY A 13 -4.33 4.20 -15.43
N LYS A 14 -4.28 5.09 -14.42
CA LYS A 14 -3.10 5.85 -14.02
C LYS A 14 -2.65 5.45 -12.62
N ASN A 15 -2.58 6.38 -11.68
CA ASN A 15 -2.18 6.09 -10.30
C ASN A 15 -3.41 5.75 -9.45
N CYS A 16 -3.31 4.76 -8.56
CA CYS A 16 -4.34 4.52 -7.56
C CYS A 16 -4.44 5.72 -6.61
N VAL A 17 -3.31 6.24 -6.17
CA VAL A 17 -3.22 7.43 -5.33
C VAL A 17 -2.22 8.41 -5.94
N SER A 18 -2.62 9.68 -6.05
CA SER A 18 -1.74 10.79 -6.44
C SER A 18 -1.81 11.89 -5.38
N LEU A 19 -0.69 12.18 -4.73
CA LEU A 19 -0.56 13.23 -3.73
C LEU A 19 0.24 14.38 -4.31
N LEU A 20 -0.37 15.56 -4.38
CA LEU A 20 0.26 16.80 -4.78
C LEU A 20 0.24 17.77 -3.60
N GLY A 21 1.37 17.85 -2.88
CA GLY A 21 1.47 18.63 -1.64
C GLY A 21 0.57 18.12 -0.52
N GLY A 22 0.59 18.78 0.63
CA GLY A 22 -0.34 18.55 1.71
C GLY A 22 0.18 17.69 2.87
N ASN A 23 -0.77 17.15 3.67
CA ASN A 23 -0.50 16.33 4.85
C ASN A 23 -1.46 15.15 4.87
N TYR A 24 -0.93 13.94 4.86
CA TYR A 24 -1.66 12.70 4.68
C TYR A 24 -1.20 11.62 5.66
N LYS A 25 -2.13 10.82 6.16
CA LYS A 25 -1.85 9.58 6.91
C LYS A 25 -2.67 8.44 6.31
N PHE A 26 -2.02 7.37 5.91
CA PHE A 26 -2.62 6.11 5.48
C PHE A 26 -2.28 5.03 6.51
N VAL A 27 -3.29 4.28 6.95
CA VAL A 27 -3.11 3.19 7.92
C VAL A 27 -3.88 1.97 7.44
N HIS A 28 -3.22 0.81 7.40
CA HIS A 28 -3.83 -0.44 6.94
C HIS A 28 -4.55 -0.31 5.59
N CYS A 29 -3.91 0.36 4.62
CA CYS A 29 -4.46 0.48 3.28
C CYS A 29 -3.73 -0.43 2.29
N THR A 30 -4.48 -1.01 1.35
CA THR A 30 -3.93 -1.72 0.19
C THR A 30 -4.07 -0.85 -1.04
N LEU A 31 -2.94 -0.37 -1.57
CA LEU A 31 -2.85 0.35 -2.84
C LEU A 31 -2.33 -0.64 -3.88
N ALA A 32 -3.22 -1.18 -4.75
CA ALA A 32 -2.89 -2.28 -5.63
C ALA A 32 -3.19 -1.95 -7.10
N ASN A 33 -2.17 -1.64 -7.92
CA ASN A 33 -2.38 -1.28 -9.31
C ASN A 33 -2.01 -2.42 -10.28
N TYR A 34 -2.94 -3.34 -10.47
CA TYR A 34 -2.87 -4.42 -11.46
C TYR A 34 -3.80 -4.17 -12.67
N TYR A 35 -4.08 -2.90 -12.97
CA TYR A 35 -4.96 -2.51 -14.07
C TYR A 35 -4.60 -3.21 -15.39
N SER A 36 -5.56 -3.89 -16.00
CA SER A 36 -5.37 -4.73 -17.19
C SER A 36 -6.42 -4.53 -18.30
N TRP A 37 -7.35 -3.57 -18.14
CA TRP A 37 -8.36 -3.27 -19.17
C TRP A 37 -7.80 -2.55 -20.39
N ASP A 38 -6.66 -1.87 -20.24
CA ASP A 38 -5.93 -1.16 -21.29
C ASP A 38 -4.48 -0.96 -20.84
N ILE A 39 -3.68 -0.18 -21.55
CA ILE A 39 -2.30 0.14 -21.16
C ILE A 39 -2.30 0.93 -19.86
N LYS A 40 -1.73 0.32 -18.81
CA LYS A 40 -1.49 0.99 -17.53
C LYS A 40 -0.47 2.12 -17.71
N GLN A 41 -0.84 3.36 -17.35
CA GLN A 41 -0.01 4.55 -17.52
C GLN A 41 0.58 5.09 -16.22
N GLY A 42 0.41 4.40 -15.10
CA GLY A 42 0.81 4.87 -13.78
C GLY A 42 1.19 3.75 -12.83
N VAL A 43 1.25 4.12 -11.56
CA VAL A 43 1.71 3.28 -10.45
C VAL A 43 0.67 3.23 -9.33
N ALA A 44 0.91 2.44 -8.30
CA ALA A 44 0.03 2.42 -7.13
C ALA A 44 0.05 3.78 -6.38
N LEU A 45 1.23 4.38 -6.20
CA LEU A 45 1.39 5.63 -5.46
C LEU A 45 2.27 6.63 -6.21
N ALA A 46 1.78 7.86 -6.41
CA ALA A 46 2.56 8.98 -6.91
C ALA A 46 2.60 10.12 -5.90
N LEU A 47 3.81 10.62 -5.61
CA LEU A 47 4.09 11.74 -4.70
C LEU A 47 4.73 12.89 -5.47
N LYS A 48 4.17 14.10 -5.37
CA LYS A 48 4.73 15.30 -6.04
C LYS A 48 4.62 16.52 -5.14
N ASN A 49 5.68 17.35 -5.11
CA ASN A 49 5.65 18.62 -4.39
C ASN A 49 5.71 19.85 -5.30
N GLU A 50 5.50 19.65 -6.62
CA GLU A 50 5.41 20.73 -7.61
C GLU A 50 4.52 20.33 -8.80
N SER A 51 3.96 21.30 -9.48
CA SER A 51 3.27 21.14 -10.76
C SER A 51 3.50 22.40 -11.63
N GLY A 52 4.23 22.23 -12.72
CA GLY A 52 4.78 23.36 -13.49
C GLY A 52 5.73 24.18 -12.60
N GLU A 53 5.52 25.48 -12.53
CA GLU A 53 6.32 26.39 -11.69
C GLU A 53 5.73 26.61 -10.28
N ILE A 54 4.66 25.88 -9.92
CA ILE A 54 3.95 26.07 -8.65
C ILE A 54 4.40 25.00 -7.64
N ALA A 55 4.86 25.46 -6.48
CA ALA A 55 5.22 24.62 -5.35
C ALA A 55 3.99 24.17 -4.56
N TYR A 56 3.97 22.88 -4.20
CA TYR A 56 2.96 22.22 -3.36
C TYR A 56 3.67 21.40 -2.28
N PRO A 57 4.11 22.00 -1.18
CA PRO A 57 4.88 21.27 -0.18
C PRO A 57 4.15 20.03 0.33
N ILE A 58 4.80 18.88 0.29
CA ILE A 58 4.37 17.69 1.06
C ILE A 58 4.92 17.86 2.47
N ILE A 59 4.03 18.23 3.40
CA ILE A 59 4.39 18.47 4.80
C ILE A 59 4.57 17.14 5.53
N ASN A 60 3.74 16.14 5.18
CA ASN A 60 3.86 14.77 5.64
C ASN A 60 3.01 13.87 4.74
N ALA A 61 3.57 12.73 4.32
CA ALA A 61 2.84 11.65 3.65
C ALA A 61 3.22 10.33 4.33
N ALA A 62 2.52 10.00 5.43
CA ALA A 62 2.82 8.83 6.25
C ALA A 62 1.96 7.64 5.85
N PHE A 63 2.62 6.49 5.66
CA PHE A 63 2.01 5.20 5.35
C PHE A 63 2.42 4.21 6.43
N HIS A 64 1.45 3.69 7.19
CA HIS A 64 1.63 2.75 8.27
C HIS A 64 0.89 1.46 7.97
N ASN A 65 1.55 0.33 8.13
CA ASN A 65 0.95 -0.99 7.90
C ASN A 65 0.22 -1.08 6.53
N CYS A 66 0.79 -0.48 5.48
CA CYS A 66 0.16 -0.44 4.16
C CYS A 66 0.81 -1.44 3.20
N ILE A 67 0.05 -1.86 2.19
CA ILE A 67 0.58 -2.53 1.00
C ILE A 67 0.55 -1.57 -0.18
N ILE A 68 1.68 -1.44 -0.89
CA ILE A 68 1.80 -0.67 -2.14
C ILE A 68 2.36 -1.62 -3.19
N ALA A 69 1.50 -2.11 -4.08
CA ALA A 69 1.83 -3.18 -5.00
C ALA A 69 1.20 -2.99 -6.39
N GLY A 70 1.66 -3.75 -7.37
CA GLY A 70 1.09 -3.73 -8.70
C GLY A 70 1.90 -4.52 -9.71
N SER A 71 1.53 -4.38 -10.98
CA SER A 71 2.13 -5.13 -12.08
C SER A 71 3.47 -4.59 -12.57
N SER A 72 3.84 -3.34 -12.22
CA SER A 72 5.13 -2.74 -12.60
C SER A 72 6.26 -3.23 -11.69
N ASN A 73 7.51 -2.98 -12.08
CA ASN A 73 8.66 -3.27 -11.22
C ASN A 73 8.84 -2.25 -10.11
N ASP A 74 8.26 -1.07 -10.29
CA ASP A 74 8.26 0.02 -9.33
C ASP A 74 6.85 0.61 -9.26
N GLU A 75 6.21 0.53 -8.12
CA GLU A 75 4.85 1.00 -7.88
C GLU A 75 4.79 2.29 -7.07
N ILE A 76 5.95 2.92 -6.85
CA ILE A 76 6.04 4.26 -6.29
C ILE A 76 6.73 5.19 -7.30
N ASN A 77 6.09 6.33 -7.62
CA ASN A 77 6.67 7.36 -8.45
C ASN A 77 6.73 8.67 -7.65
N GLY A 78 7.93 9.22 -7.49
CA GLY A 78 8.17 10.49 -6.82
C GLY A 78 8.67 11.54 -7.80
N SER A 79 8.12 12.76 -7.71
CA SER A 79 8.66 13.95 -8.38
C SER A 79 8.88 15.03 -7.34
N ARG A 80 10.15 15.36 -7.12
CA ARG A 80 10.57 16.37 -6.16
C ARG A 80 11.09 17.60 -6.89
N SER A 81 10.69 18.77 -6.42
CA SER A 81 11.24 20.05 -6.88
C SER A 81 12.76 20.13 -6.64
N ASP A 82 13.46 20.77 -7.55
CA ASP A 82 14.89 21.08 -7.41
C ASP A 82 15.15 22.09 -6.27
N ASP A 83 14.14 22.88 -5.90
CA ASP A 83 14.21 23.78 -4.74
C ASP A 83 14.07 22.99 -3.44
N SER A 84 15.19 22.76 -2.77
CA SER A 84 15.23 22.01 -1.50
C SER A 84 14.50 22.68 -0.33
N SER A 85 14.09 23.96 -0.45
CA SER A 85 13.28 24.63 0.54
C SER A 85 11.81 24.20 0.52
N ILE A 86 11.36 23.59 -0.60
CA ILE A 86 10.01 23.05 -0.73
C ILE A 86 9.95 21.67 -0.06
N ALA A 87 9.18 21.55 1.01
CA ALA A 87 9.09 20.33 1.78
C ALA A 87 8.63 19.12 0.92
N PHE A 88 9.33 18.00 1.07
CA PHE A 88 8.97 16.70 0.52
C PHE A 88 9.18 15.64 1.60
N ASP A 89 8.23 15.62 2.55
CA ASP A 89 8.33 14.74 3.72
C ASP A 89 7.39 13.54 3.60
N TYR A 90 7.94 12.34 3.82
CA TYR A 90 7.22 11.08 3.75
C TYR A 90 7.73 10.09 4.80
N LEU A 91 6.90 9.11 5.10
CA LEU A 91 7.25 7.99 5.98
C LEU A 91 6.58 6.71 5.49
N PHE A 92 7.35 5.64 5.35
CA PHE A 92 6.83 4.28 5.21
C PHE A 92 7.24 3.48 6.45
N SER A 93 6.25 2.96 7.18
CA SER A 93 6.45 2.22 8.41
C SER A 93 5.69 0.90 8.37
N HIS A 94 6.40 -0.23 8.54
CA HIS A 94 5.80 -1.57 8.55
C HIS A 94 4.94 -1.86 7.32
N CYS A 95 5.42 -1.47 6.15
CA CYS A 95 4.72 -1.62 4.87
C CYS A 95 5.31 -2.77 4.05
N LEU A 96 4.48 -3.35 3.18
CA LEU A 96 4.95 -4.17 2.06
C LEU A 96 4.94 -3.33 0.79
N ILE A 97 6.08 -3.20 0.11
CA ILE A 97 6.23 -2.34 -1.06
C ILE A 97 6.83 -3.12 -2.23
N ASN A 98 6.16 -3.06 -3.38
CA ASN A 98 6.72 -3.48 -4.66
C ASN A 98 7.40 -2.29 -5.34
N SER A 99 8.66 -2.10 -5.04
CA SER A 99 9.54 -1.08 -5.62
C SER A 99 10.99 -1.48 -5.45
N VAL A 100 11.91 -0.69 -5.99
CA VAL A 100 13.34 -0.84 -5.72
C VAL A 100 13.61 -0.55 -4.25
N GLU A 101 14.35 -1.45 -3.58
CA GLU A 101 14.68 -1.28 -2.17
C GLU A 101 15.49 0.00 -1.95
N GLU A 102 15.01 0.83 -1.03
CA GLU A 102 15.68 2.03 -0.55
C GLU A 102 15.90 1.96 0.96
N LYS A 103 16.97 2.62 1.44
CA LYS A 103 17.30 2.72 2.87
C LYS A 103 17.56 4.17 3.24
N ASN A 104 16.69 4.73 4.06
CA ASN A 104 16.86 6.04 4.69
C ASN A 104 16.05 6.09 6.01
N ASP A 105 16.14 7.18 6.74
CA ASP A 105 15.47 7.40 8.02
C ASP A 105 13.93 7.50 7.94
N LYS A 106 13.38 7.58 6.74
CA LYS A 106 11.93 7.64 6.46
C LYS A 106 11.34 6.29 6.05
N ILE A 107 12.15 5.24 6.08
CA ILE A 107 11.76 3.88 5.70
C ILE A 107 12.07 2.96 6.88
N ILE A 108 11.01 2.53 7.59
CA ILE A 108 11.10 1.79 8.84
C ILE A 108 10.42 0.43 8.68
N ASN A 109 11.17 -0.66 8.84
CA ASN A 109 10.64 -2.04 8.78
C ASN A 109 9.78 -2.30 7.54
N VAL A 110 10.26 -1.87 6.36
CA VAL A 110 9.58 -2.11 5.09
C VAL A 110 10.05 -3.44 4.49
N THR A 111 9.08 -4.24 4.06
CA THR A 111 9.31 -5.47 3.30
C THR A 111 9.20 -5.18 1.80
N TRP A 112 10.26 -5.46 1.05
CA TRP A 112 10.33 -5.24 -0.40
C TRP A 112 10.04 -6.55 -1.13
N LYS A 113 8.82 -6.72 -1.65
CA LYS A 113 8.44 -7.94 -2.37
C LYS A 113 7.32 -7.70 -3.37
N LYS A 114 7.52 -8.23 -4.59
CA LYS A 114 6.58 -8.07 -5.71
C LYS A 114 5.50 -9.16 -5.74
N ASP A 115 5.89 -10.42 -5.66
CA ASP A 115 5.05 -11.56 -6.05
C ASP A 115 4.45 -12.31 -4.86
N ASP A 116 3.41 -13.09 -5.14
CA ASP A 116 2.75 -14.05 -4.23
C ASP A 116 2.03 -13.45 -3.02
N ASN A 117 1.70 -12.16 -3.06
CA ASN A 117 1.05 -11.50 -1.93
C ASN A 117 -0.48 -11.62 -1.95
N PHE A 118 -1.12 -11.65 -3.12
CA PHE A 118 -2.58 -11.61 -3.27
C PHE A 118 -3.15 -12.88 -3.90
N LEU A 119 -4.38 -13.22 -3.54
CA LEU A 119 -5.08 -14.40 -4.05
C LEU A 119 -5.27 -14.34 -5.56
N LEU A 120 -5.64 -13.17 -6.12
CA LEU A 120 -5.90 -13.02 -7.54
C LEU A 120 -5.52 -11.63 -8.06
N THR A 121 -4.65 -11.57 -9.07
CA THR A 121 -4.18 -10.34 -9.71
C THR A 121 -4.32 -10.38 -11.23
N ASP A 122 -5.42 -10.95 -11.73
CA ASP A 122 -5.74 -11.07 -13.16
C ASP A 122 -4.67 -11.76 -14.02
N LYS A 123 -4.05 -12.82 -13.51
CA LYS A 123 -2.96 -13.55 -14.20
C LYS A 123 -3.33 -14.10 -15.59
N ARG A 124 -4.63 -14.10 -15.95
CA ARG A 124 -5.15 -14.68 -17.20
C ARG A 124 -5.83 -13.67 -18.12
N GLY A 125 -5.90 -12.39 -17.75
CA GLY A 125 -6.63 -11.37 -18.51
C GLY A 125 -8.15 -11.48 -18.39
N GLU A 126 -8.65 -12.14 -17.36
CA GLU A 126 -10.08 -12.31 -17.07
C GLU A 126 -10.67 -11.14 -16.28
N GLN A 127 -9.82 -10.15 -15.93
CA GLN A 127 -10.17 -8.96 -15.15
C GLN A 127 -10.76 -9.30 -13.78
N LEU A 128 -10.28 -10.40 -13.18
CA LEU A 128 -10.67 -10.86 -11.86
C LEU A 128 -9.57 -10.53 -10.84
N PHE A 129 -9.95 -9.88 -9.76
CA PHE A 129 -9.02 -9.43 -8.72
C PHE A 129 -9.54 -9.81 -7.34
N ASP A 130 -8.63 -10.28 -6.48
CA ASP A 130 -8.86 -10.50 -5.07
C ASP A 130 -7.57 -10.16 -4.32
N PHE A 131 -7.56 -9.04 -3.63
CA PHE A 131 -6.41 -8.53 -2.90
C PHE A 131 -6.33 -9.00 -1.45
N GLN A 132 -7.07 -10.03 -1.08
CA GLN A 132 -6.82 -10.77 0.14
C GLN A 132 -5.48 -11.48 0.08
N LEU A 133 -4.85 -11.71 1.22
CA LEU A 133 -3.51 -12.27 1.29
C LEU A 133 -3.50 -13.77 0.97
N THR A 134 -2.44 -14.22 0.31
CA THR A 134 -2.13 -15.65 0.20
C THR A 134 -1.43 -16.15 1.47
N PRO A 135 -1.42 -17.48 1.73
CA PRO A 135 -0.63 -18.04 2.84
C PRO A 135 0.89 -17.80 2.71
N LYS A 136 1.36 -17.32 1.56
CA LYS A 136 2.78 -17.01 1.29
C LYS A 136 3.06 -15.51 1.26
N SER A 137 2.06 -14.69 1.54
CA SER A 137 2.21 -13.25 1.50
C SER A 137 3.27 -12.78 2.51
N ALA A 138 4.16 -11.93 2.04
CA ALA A 138 5.14 -11.29 2.90
C ALA A 138 4.55 -10.11 3.72
N ALA A 139 3.24 -9.85 3.58
CA ALA A 139 2.50 -8.88 4.38
C ALA A 139 2.03 -9.43 5.72
N ILE A 140 2.07 -10.77 5.90
CA ILE A 140 1.58 -11.44 7.12
C ILE A 140 2.50 -11.09 8.30
N ASN A 141 1.90 -10.65 9.42
CA ASN A 141 2.55 -10.38 10.71
C ASN A 141 3.68 -9.33 10.65
N ILE A 142 3.67 -8.40 9.69
CA ILE A 142 4.70 -7.35 9.61
C ILE A 142 4.23 -5.99 10.15
N GLY A 143 2.94 -5.84 10.44
CA GLY A 143 2.36 -4.58 10.90
C GLY A 143 2.72 -4.26 12.36
N LEU A 144 2.71 -2.97 12.68
CA LEU A 144 2.90 -2.47 14.04
C LEU A 144 1.56 -2.44 14.77
N SER A 145 1.47 -3.11 15.93
CA SER A 145 0.23 -3.25 16.70
C SER A 145 -0.34 -1.93 17.22
N GLU A 146 0.52 -0.93 17.50
CA GLU A 146 0.07 0.39 17.93
C GLU A 146 -0.75 1.09 16.84
N ASP A 147 -0.39 0.92 15.57
CA ASP A 147 -1.11 1.52 14.43
C ASP A 147 -2.45 0.81 14.16
N ALA A 148 -2.64 -0.43 14.63
CA ALA A 148 -3.88 -1.18 14.51
C ALA A 148 -4.97 -0.75 15.52
N GLN A 149 -4.63 0.02 16.56
CA GLN A 149 -5.59 0.41 17.60
C GLN A 149 -6.75 1.25 17.04
N ASP A 150 -6.51 2.10 16.05
CA ASP A 150 -7.54 2.89 15.38
C ASP A 150 -8.42 2.06 14.44
N PHE A 151 -7.93 0.90 14.00
CA PHE A 151 -8.59 -0.01 13.07
C PHE A 151 -8.48 -1.46 13.55
N PRO A 152 -9.15 -1.84 14.66
CA PRO A 152 -8.98 -3.15 15.29
C PRO A 152 -9.53 -4.32 14.48
N LEU A 153 -10.33 -4.03 13.46
CA LEU A 153 -10.86 -5.00 12.51
C LEU A 153 -10.36 -4.67 11.10
N ASP A 154 -10.15 -5.69 10.30
CA ASP A 154 -9.83 -5.56 8.88
C ASP A 154 -11.06 -5.15 8.04
N LEU A 155 -10.91 -5.02 6.73
CA LEU A 155 -12.00 -4.61 5.83
C LEU A 155 -13.15 -5.66 5.77
N LYS A 156 -12.92 -6.89 6.19
CA LYS A 156 -13.91 -7.97 6.28
C LYS A 156 -14.44 -8.20 7.70
N GLY A 157 -13.99 -7.43 8.67
CA GLY A 157 -14.40 -7.55 10.06
C GLY A 157 -13.57 -8.56 10.88
N MET A 158 -12.40 -8.98 10.36
CA MET A 158 -11.50 -9.87 11.09
C MET A 158 -10.66 -9.07 12.10
N PRO A 159 -10.47 -9.58 13.35
CA PRO A 159 -9.61 -8.94 14.32
C PRO A 159 -8.14 -8.91 13.86
N ARG A 160 -7.49 -7.75 13.94
CA ARG A 160 -6.08 -7.58 13.58
C ARG A 160 -5.08 -8.10 14.62
N THR A 161 -5.57 -8.56 15.74
CA THR A 161 -4.77 -9.11 16.84
C THR A 161 -5.08 -10.59 17.07
N ILE A 162 -5.44 -11.30 15.98
CA ILE A 162 -5.83 -12.72 16.08
C ILE A 162 -4.62 -13.64 16.26
N ASP A 163 -3.46 -13.21 15.81
CA ASP A 163 -2.20 -13.93 15.88
C ASP A 163 -1.05 -13.05 16.44
N GLU A 164 0.17 -13.16 15.92
CA GLU A 164 1.37 -12.53 16.52
C GLU A 164 1.42 -11.02 16.36
N ALA A 165 1.01 -10.50 15.17
CA ALA A 165 1.00 -9.09 14.84
C ALA A 165 0.01 -8.83 13.69
N PRO A 166 -0.51 -7.59 13.53
CA PRO A 166 -1.39 -7.29 12.42
C PRO A 166 -0.67 -7.46 11.07
N ASP A 167 -1.42 -7.84 10.05
CA ASP A 167 -0.94 -7.86 8.70
C ASP A 167 -0.83 -6.44 8.13
N ALA A 168 0.05 -6.24 7.18
CA ALA A 168 0.01 -5.03 6.38
C ALA A 168 -1.13 -5.09 5.36
N GLY A 169 -1.74 -3.92 5.06
CA GLY A 169 -2.87 -3.81 4.16
C GLY A 169 -4.22 -3.83 4.86
N CYS A 170 -5.27 -3.89 4.06
CA CYS A 170 -6.64 -3.80 4.54
C CYS A 170 -7.29 -5.15 4.88
N TYR A 171 -6.58 -6.26 4.70
CA TYR A 171 -7.04 -7.61 5.02
C TYR A 171 -6.07 -8.35 5.93
N GLU A 172 -6.62 -9.10 6.89
CA GLU A 172 -5.90 -10.10 7.68
C GLU A 172 -5.96 -11.46 7.00
N TRP A 173 -4.83 -12.17 6.96
CA TRP A 173 -4.80 -13.55 6.49
C TRP A 173 -5.25 -14.49 7.60
N GLN A 174 -6.01 -15.51 7.20
CA GLN A 174 -6.39 -16.59 8.09
C GLN A 174 -6.25 -17.93 7.37
N GLU A 175 -5.79 -18.91 8.09
CA GLU A 175 -5.85 -20.29 7.63
C GLU A 175 -7.33 -20.70 7.53
N LYS A 176 -7.77 -21.08 6.32
CA LYS A 176 -9.11 -21.62 6.16
C LYS A 176 -9.12 -23.02 6.78
N GLU A 177 -9.97 -23.24 7.77
CA GLU A 177 -10.30 -24.60 8.19
C GLU A 177 -10.83 -25.32 6.95
N GLU A 178 -10.17 -26.43 6.58
CA GLU A 178 -10.72 -27.32 5.55
C GLU A 178 -12.07 -27.83 6.08
N GLU A 179 -13.18 -27.46 5.41
CA GLU A 179 -14.45 -28.11 5.69
C GLU A 179 -14.26 -29.59 5.40
N GLU A 180 -14.16 -30.41 6.45
CA GLU A 180 -14.25 -31.88 6.33
C GLU A 180 -15.62 -32.17 5.70
N ASN A 181 -15.61 -32.40 4.39
CA ASN A 181 -16.79 -32.93 3.70
C ASN A 181 -17.05 -34.34 4.21
N GLU A 182 -18.02 -34.47 5.12
CA GLU A 182 -18.63 -35.76 5.48
C GLU A 182 -19.43 -36.33 4.30
#